data_147243081030ec2c2377faa04a1374ef
#
_entry.id   147243081030ec2c2377faa04a1374ef
#
_cell.length_a   1.000
_cell.length_b   1.000
_cell.length_c   1.000
_cell.angle_alpha   90.00
_cell.angle_beta   90.00
_cell.angle_gamma   90.00
#
_symmetry.space_group_name_H-M   'P 1'
#
loop_
_entity.id
_entity.type
_entity.pdbx_description
1 polymer ?
#
loop_
_entity_poly.entity_id
_entity_poly.type
_entity_poly.pdbx_seq_one_letter_code
_entity_poly.pdbx_strand_id
1 'polypeptide(L)'
;MGKYFGTDGYRGEANVDLTADDAFRVGKFLAYYFSEGGKKECRIVIGKDTRRSSYMFEYALSAGITASGADAYLMHVTTTPSVSFIARAEDFSCGVMISASHNPFYDNGLKVINGNGEKVSDDFIEEIEAYLDGKTEEIPLAKGEKIGRTVDFFAGRNRYIGYLISLATHSFKGRKVALDCANGSASSVAKAVFDALGADTHVLSNTPNGYNINENCGSTHIEVLQDYVRNSDCEIGFAYDGDADRCLAVDSEGNLVDGDMILYLCGKNLKKKGQLQGNTIVTTVMSNFGLYKILEAEGISYEKTKVGDRYVYENMAENNYDLGGEQSGHIIFMRHATTGDGILTSIKLMEVLLEEKKSLKDCLSDYRKFPQVLENVRVTDKALAENNPAVQSAVKKVEEKLGDTGRILLRASGTEPLIRVMVEAEKEELCREYAEEVIAVMKKEGLVLS
;
A
#
# COMPACT_ATOMS: atom_id res chain seq x y z
N MET A 1 -17.64 -5.54 1.09
CA MET A 1 -16.55 -6.04 1.94
C MET A 1 -16.99 -7.34 2.55
N GLY A 2 -16.12 -8.33 2.53
CA GLY A 2 -16.37 -9.62 3.13
C GLY A 2 -16.36 -9.60 4.66
N LYS A 3 -16.69 -10.73 5.27
CA LYS A 3 -16.67 -10.92 6.73
C LYS A 3 -15.24 -11.03 7.29
N TYR A 4 -14.37 -11.73 6.54
CA TYR A 4 -12.97 -11.99 6.89
C TYR A 4 -12.00 -11.17 6.03
N PHE A 5 -12.30 -11.08 4.73
CA PHE A 5 -11.45 -10.39 3.77
C PHE A 5 -11.88 -8.93 3.59
N GLY A 6 -11.01 -8.01 4.01
CA GLY A 6 -11.13 -6.58 3.68
C GLY A 6 -10.57 -6.26 2.28
N THR A 7 -10.36 -4.98 1.99
CA THR A 7 -9.75 -4.52 0.72
C THR A 7 -8.30 -4.99 0.52
N ASP A 8 -7.64 -5.45 1.60
CA ASP A 8 -6.23 -5.83 1.59
C ASP A 8 -5.97 -7.18 2.31
N GLY A 9 -6.84 -8.16 2.05
CA GLY A 9 -6.72 -9.52 2.57
C GLY A 9 -7.45 -9.77 3.89
N TYR A 10 -7.25 -10.96 4.44
CA TYR A 10 -7.75 -11.37 5.76
C TYR A 10 -6.77 -10.89 6.83
N ARG A 11 -7.15 -9.91 7.63
CA ARG A 11 -6.31 -9.32 8.68
C ARG A 11 -6.95 -9.45 10.05
N GLY A 12 -6.11 -9.61 11.08
CA GLY A 12 -6.52 -9.63 12.46
C GLY A 12 -5.37 -9.85 13.41
N GLU A 13 -5.64 -9.78 14.72
CA GLU A 13 -4.69 -10.14 15.76
C GLU A 13 -4.40 -11.65 15.67
N ALA A 14 -3.11 -12.01 15.64
CA ALA A 14 -2.67 -13.39 15.47
C ALA A 14 -3.11 -14.27 16.63
N ASN A 15 -3.72 -15.43 16.33
CA ASN A 15 -4.36 -16.36 17.26
C ASN A 15 -5.57 -15.82 18.03
N VAL A 16 -6.10 -14.64 17.64
CA VAL A 16 -7.36 -14.09 18.15
C VAL A 16 -8.39 -14.03 17.02
N ASP A 17 -8.13 -13.18 16.01
CA ASP A 17 -9.03 -12.99 14.86
C ASP A 17 -8.59 -13.81 13.64
N LEU A 18 -7.29 -14.07 13.51
CA LEU A 18 -6.69 -14.90 12.46
C LEU A 18 -5.85 -16.00 13.12
N THR A 19 -6.22 -17.26 12.92
CA THR A 19 -5.60 -18.42 13.56
C THR A 19 -4.79 -19.25 12.58
N ALA A 20 -3.95 -20.17 13.12
CA ALA A 20 -3.24 -21.15 12.29
C ALA A 20 -4.21 -22.11 11.58
N ASP A 21 -5.37 -22.41 12.17
CA ASP A 21 -6.41 -23.23 11.51
C ASP A 21 -7.03 -22.49 10.31
N ASP A 22 -7.29 -21.18 10.45
CA ASP A 22 -7.77 -20.37 9.33
C ASP A 22 -6.76 -20.37 8.18
N ALA A 23 -5.45 -20.19 8.49
CA ALA A 23 -4.40 -20.24 7.47
C ALA A 23 -4.31 -21.61 6.78
N PHE A 24 -4.45 -22.71 7.54
CA PHE A 24 -4.51 -24.06 6.98
C PHE A 24 -5.72 -24.22 6.05
N ARG A 25 -6.89 -23.77 6.47
CA ARG A 25 -8.12 -23.83 5.65
C ARG A 25 -8.04 -22.96 4.41
N VAL A 26 -7.48 -21.74 4.54
CA VAL A 26 -7.17 -20.89 3.37
C VAL A 26 -6.26 -21.63 2.41
N GLY A 27 -5.18 -22.27 2.89
CA GLY A 27 -4.27 -23.07 2.06
C GLY A 27 -4.98 -24.20 1.31
N LYS A 28 -5.89 -24.94 1.98
CA LYS A 28 -6.72 -25.96 1.34
C LYS A 28 -7.58 -25.37 0.22
N PHE A 29 -8.24 -24.25 0.49
CA PHE A 29 -9.11 -23.60 -0.48
C PHE A 29 -8.32 -23.13 -1.71
N LEU A 30 -7.20 -22.46 -1.52
CA LEU A 30 -6.35 -21.98 -2.61
C LEU A 30 -5.91 -23.13 -3.52
N ALA A 31 -5.41 -24.21 -2.93
CA ALA A 31 -4.98 -25.39 -3.68
C ALA A 31 -6.12 -25.99 -4.52
N TYR A 32 -7.31 -26.12 -3.93
CA TYR A 32 -8.48 -26.68 -4.58
C TYR A 32 -9.03 -25.77 -5.69
N TYR A 33 -9.18 -24.48 -5.39
CA TYR A 33 -9.71 -23.49 -6.31
C TYR A 33 -8.84 -23.36 -7.56
N PHE A 34 -7.55 -23.09 -7.38
CA PHE A 34 -6.62 -22.86 -8.49
C PHE A 34 -6.22 -24.14 -9.25
N SER A 35 -6.40 -25.33 -8.65
CA SER A 35 -6.25 -26.60 -9.36
C SER A 35 -7.53 -27.05 -10.07
N GLU A 36 -8.62 -26.28 -10.02
CA GLU A 36 -9.94 -26.67 -10.53
C GLU A 36 -10.41 -28.03 -9.96
N GLY A 37 -10.32 -28.18 -8.64
CA GLY A 37 -10.69 -29.40 -7.95
C GLY A 37 -9.69 -30.55 -8.17
N GLY A 38 -8.41 -30.25 -8.36
CA GLY A 38 -7.34 -31.23 -8.56
C GLY A 38 -7.20 -31.72 -10.01
N LYS A 39 -7.74 -31.00 -11.00
CA LYS A 39 -7.64 -31.32 -12.43
C LYS A 39 -6.40 -30.75 -13.10
N LYS A 40 -5.80 -29.70 -12.53
CA LYS A 40 -4.61 -29.01 -13.01
C LYS A 40 -3.50 -29.03 -11.96
N GLU A 41 -2.26 -28.99 -12.42
CA GLU A 41 -1.14 -28.67 -11.53
C GLU A 41 -1.32 -27.28 -10.95
N CYS A 42 -1.03 -27.16 -9.66
CA CYS A 42 -1.15 -25.90 -8.93
C CYS A 42 0.13 -25.63 -8.14
N ARG A 43 0.75 -24.49 -8.39
CA ARG A 43 1.92 -23.99 -7.70
C ARG A 43 1.57 -22.67 -7.06
N ILE A 44 1.81 -22.55 -5.75
CA ILE A 44 1.49 -21.37 -4.96
C ILE A 44 2.77 -20.81 -4.36
N VAL A 45 3.08 -19.55 -4.66
CA VAL A 45 4.23 -18.86 -4.08
C VAL A 45 3.82 -18.15 -2.79
N ILE A 46 4.65 -18.25 -1.74
CA ILE A 46 4.39 -17.68 -0.42
C ILE A 46 5.55 -16.78 -0.03
N GLY A 47 5.23 -15.53 0.31
CA GLY A 47 6.13 -14.59 0.96
C GLY A 47 5.60 -14.21 2.33
N LYS A 48 6.47 -13.69 3.18
CA LYS A 48 6.09 -13.20 4.51
C LYS A 48 6.93 -12.00 4.92
N ASP A 49 6.38 -11.21 5.84
CA ASP A 49 7.14 -10.19 6.54
C ASP A 49 7.93 -10.77 7.74
N THR A 50 8.49 -9.92 8.55
CA THR A 50 9.38 -10.28 9.65
C THR A 50 8.67 -10.60 10.95
N ARG A 51 7.33 -10.50 11.03
CA ARG A 51 6.53 -10.80 12.23
C ARG A 51 6.78 -12.22 12.71
N ARG A 52 6.83 -12.41 14.02
CA ARG A 52 6.99 -13.76 14.60
C ARG A 52 5.85 -14.70 14.20
N SER A 53 4.62 -14.21 14.18
CA SER A 53 3.45 -14.97 13.76
C SER A 53 3.47 -15.35 12.27
N SER A 54 4.20 -14.64 11.42
CA SER A 54 4.32 -14.96 9.99
C SER A 54 4.94 -16.32 9.74
N TYR A 55 5.85 -16.79 10.61
CA TYR A 55 6.40 -18.14 10.52
C TYR A 55 5.35 -19.22 10.82
N MET A 56 4.51 -19.01 11.83
CA MET A 56 3.41 -19.92 12.16
C MET A 56 2.42 -20.02 10.99
N PHE A 57 2.02 -18.87 10.43
CA PHE A 57 1.09 -18.84 9.32
C PHE A 57 1.68 -19.43 8.04
N GLU A 58 2.97 -19.22 7.73
CA GLU A 58 3.66 -19.84 6.59
C GLU A 58 3.57 -21.37 6.67
N TYR A 59 3.84 -21.96 7.83
CA TYR A 59 3.77 -23.43 8.01
C TYR A 59 2.33 -23.93 7.92
N ALA A 60 1.37 -23.27 8.55
CA ALA A 60 -0.03 -23.67 8.52
C ALA A 60 -0.62 -23.59 7.10
N LEU A 61 -0.37 -22.48 6.41
CA LEU A 61 -0.79 -22.28 5.02
C LEU A 61 -0.18 -23.33 4.09
N SER A 62 1.13 -23.57 4.20
CA SER A 62 1.85 -24.57 3.40
C SER A 62 1.33 -25.99 3.64
N ALA A 63 0.99 -26.32 4.89
CA ALA A 63 0.40 -27.62 5.22
C ALA A 63 -0.97 -27.77 4.55
N GLY A 64 -1.82 -26.75 4.55
CA GLY A 64 -3.12 -26.76 3.87
C GLY A 64 -3.00 -26.93 2.35
N ILE A 65 -2.06 -26.18 1.73
CA ILE A 65 -1.77 -26.25 0.29
C ILE A 65 -1.34 -27.66 -0.10
N THR A 66 -0.33 -28.20 0.59
CA THR A 66 0.24 -29.52 0.26
C THR A 66 -0.71 -30.68 0.57
N ALA A 67 -1.49 -30.57 1.66
CA ALA A 67 -2.53 -31.54 2.00
C ALA A 67 -3.65 -31.63 0.95
N SER A 68 -3.84 -30.59 0.14
CA SER A 68 -4.83 -30.54 -0.94
C SER A 68 -4.24 -30.74 -2.34
N GLY A 69 -2.97 -31.12 -2.45
CA GLY A 69 -2.32 -31.60 -3.66
C GLY A 69 -1.62 -30.52 -4.52
N ALA A 70 -1.47 -29.31 -4.00
CA ALA A 70 -0.69 -28.26 -4.66
C ALA A 70 0.73 -28.15 -4.08
N ASP A 71 1.67 -27.61 -4.82
CA ASP A 71 3.03 -27.33 -4.36
C ASP A 71 3.13 -25.93 -3.78
N ALA A 72 3.75 -25.79 -2.59
CA ALA A 72 3.99 -24.52 -1.91
C ALA A 72 5.46 -24.07 -2.08
N TYR A 73 5.69 -22.92 -2.68
CA TYR A 73 7.02 -22.35 -2.94
C TYR A 73 7.30 -21.21 -1.95
N LEU A 74 8.27 -21.40 -1.05
CA LEU A 74 8.54 -20.50 0.05
C LEU A 74 9.65 -19.51 -0.30
N MET A 75 9.31 -18.23 -0.49
CA MET A 75 10.27 -17.14 -0.66
C MET A 75 10.79 -16.62 0.67
N HIS A 76 10.17 -17.06 1.79
CA HIS A 76 10.46 -16.59 3.13
C HIS A 76 10.25 -15.07 3.29
N VAL A 77 11.14 -14.39 4.04
CA VAL A 77 11.02 -12.93 4.23
C VAL A 77 11.28 -12.21 2.91
N THR A 78 10.23 -11.57 2.41
CA THR A 78 10.24 -10.80 1.16
C THR A 78 9.10 -9.79 1.14
N THR A 79 9.06 -8.90 0.14
CA THR A 79 8.08 -7.82 0.04
C THR A 79 6.79 -8.26 -0.67
N THR A 80 5.66 -7.59 -0.42
CA THR A 80 4.41 -7.81 -1.16
C THR A 80 4.60 -7.69 -2.68
N PRO A 81 5.24 -6.62 -3.21
CA PRO A 81 5.46 -6.53 -4.66
C PRO A 81 6.36 -7.64 -5.22
N SER A 82 7.26 -8.23 -4.42
CA SER A 82 8.06 -9.36 -4.88
C SER A 82 7.21 -10.62 -5.10
N VAL A 83 6.22 -10.87 -4.22
CA VAL A 83 5.28 -11.99 -4.40
C VAL A 83 4.41 -11.77 -5.64
N SER A 84 3.90 -10.56 -5.82
CA SER A 84 3.13 -10.16 -7.01
C SER A 84 3.95 -10.34 -8.31
N PHE A 85 5.19 -9.86 -8.31
CA PHE A 85 6.08 -10.00 -9.45
C PHE A 85 6.36 -11.48 -9.79
N ILE A 86 6.70 -12.30 -8.81
CA ILE A 86 7.02 -13.70 -9.00
C ILE A 86 5.78 -14.51 -9.41
N ALA A 87 4.62 -14.25 -8.84
CA ALA A 87 3.38 -14.91 -9.24
C ALA A 87 3.15 -14.77 -10.74
N ARG A 88 3.32 -13.57 -11.28
CA ARG A 88 3.15 -13.24 -12.69
C ARG A 88 4.29 -13.75 -13.58
N ALA A 89 5.54 -13.56 -13.12
CA ALA A 89 6.71 -13.80 -13.98
C ALA A 89 7.10 -15.29 -14.11
N GLU A 90 6.65 -16.14 -13.20
CA GLU A 90 7.04 -17.54 -13.10
C GLU A 90 5.85 -18.50 -13.23
N ASP A 91 4.73 -18.04 -13.78
CA ASP A 91 3.51 -18.83 -14.05
C ASP A 91 3.00 -19.57 -12.79
N PHE A 92 3.00 -18.94 -11.62
CA PHE A 92 2.35 -19.48 -10.45
C PHE A 92 0.83 -19.34 -10.56
N SER A 93 0.09 -20.31 -10.03
CA SER A 93 -1.37 -20.26 -10.01
C SER A 93 -1.89 -19.10 -9.17
N CYS A 94 -1.21 -18.84 -8.04
CA CYS A 94 -1.42 -17.65 -7.20
C CYS A 94 -0.21 -17.42 -6.29
N GLY A 95 -0.21 -16.26 -5.63
CA GLY A 95 0.71 -15.91 -4.56
C GLY A 95 -0.02 -15.60 -3.26
N VAL A 96 0.65 -15.78 -2.14
CA VAL A 96 0.16 -15.31 -0.83
C VAL A 96 1.25 -14.54 -0.13
N MET A 97 0.94 -13.32 0.27
CA MET A 97 1.79 -12.54 1.17
C MET A 97 1.23 -12.58 2.59
N ILE A 98 2.06 -13.01 3.54
CA ILE A 98 1.72 -13.06 4.97
C ILE A 98 2.25 -11.79 5.63
N SER A 99 1.36 -10.82 5.81
CA SER A 99 1.67 -9.50 6.40
C SER A 99 0.41 -8.73 6.76
N ALA A 100 0.51 -7.89 7.78
CA ALA A 100 -0.46 -6.83 8.09
C ALA A 100 0.09 -5.42 7.77
N SER A 101 1.04 -5.30 6.82
CA SER A 101 1.61 -4.04 6.34
C SER A 101 2.13 -3.17 7.51
N HIS A 102 1.57 -1.99 7.72
CA HIS A 102 1.99 -1.02 8.71
C HIS A 102 1.44 -1.24 10.13
N ASN A 103 0.61 -2.28 10.35
CA ASN A 103 0.07 -2.58 11.66
C ASN A 103 1.16 -3.03 12.66
N PRO A 104 0.90 -2.96 13.99
CA PRO A 104 1.79 -3.50 15.01
C PRO A 104 2.10 -4.99 14.83
N PHE A 105 3.14 -5.49 15.50
CA PHE A 105 3.65 -6.86 15.32
C PHE A 105 2.66 -7.97 15.68
N TYR A 106 1.71 -7.72 16.58
CA TYR A 106 0.72 -8.70 17.03
C TYR A 106 -0.39 -8.95 16.00
N ASP A 107 -0.62 -8.01 15.08
CA ASP A 107 -1.49 -8.22 13.93
C ASP A 107 -0.76 -8.99 12.83
N ASN A 108 -1.52 -9.74 12.01
CA ASN A 108 -1.02 -10.34 10.79
C ASN A 108 -2.13 -10.40 9.73
N GLY A 109 -1.80 -10.91 8.54
CA GLY A 109 -2.77 -11.03 7.46
C GLY A 109 -2.34 -12.00 6.37
N LEU A 110 -3.32 -12.41 5.56
CA LEU A 110 -3.12 -13.23 4.37
C LEU A 110 -3.65 -12.44 3.17
N LYS A 111 -2.74 -11.93 2.34
CA LYS A 111 -3.07 -11.24 1.09
C LYS A 111 -2.94 -12.24 -0.06
N VAL A 112 -4.05 -12.57 -0.72
CA VAL A 112 -4.07 -13.47 -1.88
C VAL A 112 -3.91 -12.67 -3.15
N ILE A 113 -3.01 -13.13 -4.01
CA ILE A 113 -2.62 -12.50 -5.28
C ILE A 113 -2.83 -13.56 -6.37
N ASN A 114 -3.55 -13.24 -7.43
CA ASN A 114 -3.77 -14.16 -8.55
C ASN A 114 -2.50 -14.40 -9.38
N GLY A 115 -2.57 -15.32 -10.35
CA GLY A 115 -1.44 -15.62 -11.22
C GLY A 115 -0.97 -14.47 -12.12
N ASN A 116 -1.77 -13.41 -12.27
CA ASN A 116 -1.38 -12.19 -12.97
C ASN A 116 -0.66 -11.17 -12.07
N GLY A 117 -0.46 -11.49 -10.80
CA GLY A 117 0.13 -10.58 -9.82
C GLY A 117 -0.86 -9.54 -9.27
N GLU A 118 -2.15 -9.73 -9.43
CA GLU A 118 -3.21 -8.80 -9.05
C GLU A 118 -3.95 -9.29 -7.80
N LYS A 119 -4.65 -8.40 -7.11
CA LYS A 119 -5.60 -8.80 -6.06
C LYS A 119 -6.71 -9.67 -6.64
N VAL A 120 -7.19 -10.62 -5.84
CA VAL A 120 -8.28 -11.50 -6.23
C VAL A 120 -9.62 -10.74 -6.33
N SER A 121 -10.55 -11.29 -7.14
CA SER A 121 -11.88 -10.71 -7.38
C SER A 121 -12.81 -10.84 -6.16
N ASP A 122 -13.92 -10.08 -6.19
CA ASP A 122 -14.95 -10.18 -5.15
C ASP A 122 -15.63 -11.56 -5.17
N ASP A 123 -15.85 -12.16 -6.35
CA ASP A 123 -16.41 -13.51 -6.48
C ASP A 123 -15.51 -14.55 -5.76
N PHE A 124 -14.19 -14.44 -5.93
CA PHE A 124 -13.24 -15.28 -5.21
C PHE A 124 -13.35 -15.09 -3.68
N ILE A 125 -13.49 -13.84 -3.24
CA ILE A 125 -13.64 -13.53 -1.81
C ILE A 125 -14.93 -14.13 -1.25
N GLU A 126 -16.04 -14.05 -1.98
CA GLU A 126 -17.31 -14.67 -1.56
C GLU A 126 -17.19 -16.20 -1.45
N GLU A 127 -16.52 -16.86 -2.38
CA GLU A 127 -16.31 -18.31 -2.36
C GLU A 127 -15.43 -18.77 -1.19
N ILE A 128 -14.30 -18.10 -0.95
CA ILE A 128 -13.41 -18.46 0.18
C ILE A 128 -14.09 -18.21 1.52
N GLU A 129 -14.84 -17.13 1.67
CA GLU A 129 -15.60 -16.86 2.89
C GLU A 129 -16.72 -17.86 3.14
N ALA A 130 -17.44 -18.28 2.09
CA ALA A 130 -18.42 -19.35 2.20
C ALA A 130 -17.79 -20.66 2.66
N TYR A 131 -16.59 -20.99 2.18
CA TYR A 131 -15.84 -22.15 2.63
C TYR A 131 -15.40 -22.02 4.10
N LEU A 132 -14.85 -20.87 4.49
CA LEU A 132 -14.44 -20.62 5.88
C LEU A 132 -15.62 -20.67 6.87
N ASP A 133 -16.80 -20.25 6.44
CA ASP A 133 -18.04 -20.34 7.23
C ASP A 133 -18.65 -21.77 7.26
N GLY A 134 -18.07 -22.75 6.55
CA GLY A 134 -18.60 -24.11 6.46
C GLY A 134 -19.90 -24.23 5.66
N LYS A 135 -20.15 -23.29 4.75
CA LYS A 135 -21.35 -23.27 3.87
C LYS A 135 -21.18 -24.08 2.59
N THR A 136 -19.96 -24.55 2.33
CA THR A 136 -19.63 -25.40 1.17
C THR A 136 -19.20 -26.78 1.62
N GLU A 137 -19.10 -27.72 0.67
CA GLU A 137 -18.54 -29.04 0.95
C GLU A 137 -17.09 -28.96 1.42
N GLU A 138 -16.69 -29.90 2.29
CA GLU A 138 -15.32 -30.00 2.78
C GLU A 138 -14.37 -30.39 1.63
N ILE A 139 -13.26 -29.66 1.49
CA ILE A 139 -12.26 -29.93 0.47
C ILE A 139 -11.53 -31.24 0.81
N PRO A 140 -11.49 -32.20 -0.13
CA PRO A 140 -10.86 -33.51 0.11
C PRO A 140 -9.33 -33.37 0.24
N LEU A 141 -8.76 -34.20 1.09
CA LEU A 141 -7.31 -34.30 1.20
C LEU A 141 -6.71 -35.20 0.12
N ALA A 142 -5.60 -34.79 -0.44
CA ALA A 142 -4.82 -35.58 -1.40
C ALA A 142 -4.23 -36.83 -0.71
N LYS A 143 -4.02 -37.89 -1.50
CA LYS A 143 -3.51 -39.17 -0.97
C LYS A 143 -2.32 -39.67 -1.82
N GLY A 144 -1.37 -40.30 -1.13
CA GLY A 144 -0.21 -40.93 -1.77
C GLY A 144 0.61 -39.93 -2.62
N GLU A 145 0.82 -40.24 -3.86
CA GLU A 145 1.62 -39.44 -4.80
C GLU A 145 0.98 -38.10 -5.18
N LYS A 146 -0.29 -37.88 -4.83
CA LYS A 146 -0.99 -36.62 -5.07
C LYS A 146 -0.80 -35.59 -3.98
N ILE A 147 -0.14 -35.94 -2.86
CA ILE A 147 0.21 -34.97 -1.82
C ILE A 147 1.27 -34.02 -2.39
N GLY A 148 1.03 -32.71 -2.28
CA GLY A 148 1.96 -31.69 -2.73
C GLY A 148 3.22 -31.61 -1.84
N ARG A 149 4.17 -30.80 -2.24
CA ARG A 149 5.44 -30.59 -1.52
C ARG A 149 5.70 -29.12 -1.24
N THR A 150 6.52 -28.86 -0.25
CA THR A 150 7.12 -27.54 -0.04
C THR A 150 8.44 -27.45 -0.80
N VAL A 151 8.70 -26.30 -1.41
CA VAL A 151 9.92 -25.99 -2.13
C VAL A 151 10.52 -24.70 -1.54
N ASP A 152 11.78 -24.76 -1.11
CA ASP A 152 12.53 -23.57 -0.74
C ASP A 152 12.82 -22.76 -2.01
N PHE A 153 12.34 -21.50 -2.07
CA PHE A 153 12.37 -20.70 -3.28
C PHE A 153 13.01 -19.31 -3.08
N PHE A 154 14.14 -19.26 -2.37
CA PHE A 154 14.94 -18.02 -2.26
C PHE A 154 15.29 -17.38 -3.59
N ALA A 155 15.39 -18.19 -4.66
CA ALA A 155 15.66 -17.71 -6.00
C ALA A 155 14.63 -16.67 -6.47
N GLY A 156 13.37 -16.80 -6.06
CA GLY A 156 12.31 -15.85 -6.41
C GLY A 156 12.63 -14.43 -5.92
N ARG A 157 13.02 -14.27 -4.64
CA ARG A 157 13.44 -12.98 -4.10
C ARG A 157 14.64 -12.39 -4.87
N ASN A 158 15.63 -13.20 -5.18
CA ASN A 158 16.82 -12.73 -5.91
C ASN A 158 16.46 -12.30 -7.34
N ARG A 159 15.51 -12.96 -8.01
CA ARG A 159 14.99 -12.56 -9.32
C ARG A 159 14.28 -11.20 -9.24
N TYR A 160 13.49 -10.96 -8.20
CA TYR A 160 12.86 -9.66 -8.00
C TYR A 160 13.90 -8.56 -7.75
N ILE A 161 14.96 -8.81 -6.95
CA ILE A 161 16.08 -7.88 -6.79
C ILE A 161 16.72 -7.56 -8.16
N GLY A 162 17.02 -8.59 -8.96
CA GLY A 162 17.56 -8.43 -10.30
C GLY A 162 16.63 -7.65 -11.24
N TYR A 163 15.32 -7.89 -11.13
CA TYR A 163 14.31 -7.13 -11.86
C TYR A 163 14.33 -5.65 -11.49
N LEU A 164 14.29 -5.30 -10.21
CA LEU A 164 14.36 -3.91 -9.76
C LEU A 164 15.62 -3.20 -10.27
N ILE A 165 16.78 -3.86 -10.17
CA ILE A 165 18.05 -3.31 -10.66
C ILE A 165 17.96 -3.06 -12.19
N SER A 166 17.32 -3.95 -12.95
CA SER A 166 17.17 -3.80 -14.40
C SER A 166 16.26 -2.65 -14.83
N LEU A 167 15.40 -2.15 -13.93
CA LEU A 167 14.50 -1.03 -14.19
C LEU A 167 15.17 0.33 -14.01
N ALA A 168 16.33 0.39 -13.39
CA ALA A 168 17.11 1.61 -13.25
C ALA A 168 17.88 1.92 -14.54
N THR A 169 17.71 3.13 -15.05
CA THR A 169 18.37 3.62 -16.27
C THR A 169 19.64 4.44 -15.96
N HIS A 170 19.84 4.80 -14.69
CA HIS A 170 20.96 5.59 -14.20
C HIS A 170 21.68 4.88 -13.05
N SER A 171 22.99 5.08 -12.97
CA SER A 171 23.77 4.68 -11.79
C SER A 171 23.58 5.70 -10.65
N PHE A 172 23.47 5.20 -9.42
CA PHE A 172 23.38 6.02 -8.21
C PHE A 172 24.75 6.28 -7.57
N LYS A 173 25.82 6.01 -8.31
CA LYS A 173 27.20 6.19 -7.82
C LYS A 173 27.44 7.62 -7.32
N GLY A 174 27.97 7.72 -6.09
CA GLY A 174 28.24 8.97 -5.43
C GLY A 174 27.04 9.62 -4.76
N ARG A 175 25.88 8.95 -4.72
CA ARG A 175 24.69 9.40 -3.98
C ARG A 175 24.65 8.75 -2.61
N LYS A 176 24.46 9.54 -1.55
CA LYS A 176 24.30 9.07 -0.18
C LYS A 176 22.81 9.01 0.16
N VAL A 177 22.32 7.80 0.44
CA VAL A 177 20.91 7.50 0.58
C VAL A 177 20.65 6.82 1.91
N ALA A 178 19.72 7.34 2.71
CA ALA A 178 19.22 6.70 3.91
C ALA A 178 18.01 5.81 3.58
N LEU A 179 17.98 4.59 4.11
CA LEU A 179 16.91 3.62 3.90
C LEU A 179 16.37 3.15 5.26
N ASP A 180 15.16 3.55 5.63
CA ASP A 180 14.47 3.00 6.80
C ASP A 180 13.61 1.81 6.37
N CYS A 181 14.03 0.62 6.76
CA CYS A 181 13.42 -0.64 6.39
C CYS A 181 12.28 -1.08 7.32
N ALA A 182 11.84 -0.25 8.25
CA ALA A 182 10.75 -0.53 9.21
C ALA A 182 10.93 -1.83 10.02
N ASN A 183 12.15 -2.37 10.15
CA ASN A 183 12.40 -3.75 10.61
C ASN A 183 11.53 -4.79 9.90
N GLY A 184 11.07 -4.49 8.70
CA GLY A 184 10.15 -5.26 7.88
C GLY A 184 10.83 -5.94 6.69
N SER A 185 10.05 -6.24 5.69
CA SER A 185 10.45 -6.99 4.48
C SER A 185 11.51 -6.27 3.64
N ALA A 186 11.51 -4.92 3.62
CA ALA A 186 12.51 -4.13 2.92
C ALA A 186 13.95 -4.46 3.36
N SER A 187 14.14 -4.92 4.61
CA SER A 187 15.43 -5.34 5.18
C SER A 187 16.16 -6.37 4.32
N SER A 188 15.42 -7.20 3.59
CA SER A 188 15.98 -8.27 2.76
C SER A 188 16.26 -7.87 1.31
N VAL A 189 15.81 -6.67 0.86
CA VAL A 189 15.80 -6.28 -0.55
C VAL A 189 16.42 -4.91 -0.79
N ALA A 190 16.00 -3.87 -0.04
CA ALA A 190 16.30 -2.48 -0.38
C ALA A 190 17.79 -2.18 -0.47
N LYS A 191 18.57 -2.57 0.56
CA LYS A 191 20.03 -2.36 0.56
C LYS A 191 20.71 -3.01 -0.64
N ALA A 192 20.36 -4.27 -0.94
CA ALA A 192 20.97 -5.01 -2.05
C ALA A 192 20.73 -4.33 -3.41
N VAL A 193 19.54 -3.75 -3.61
CA VAL A 193 19.20 -3.02 -4.83
C VAL A 193 19.99 -1.72 -4.94
N PHE A 194 19.99 -0.90 -3.89
CA PHE A 194 20.68 0.40 -3.91
C PHE A 194 22.20 0.26 -3.98
N ASP A 195 22.79 -0.70 -3.28
CA ASP A 195 24.23 -1.01 -3.39
C ASP A 195 24.61 -1.45 -4.81
N ALA A 196 23.79 -2.32 -5.44
CA ALA A 196 24.03 -2.75 -6.81
C ALA A 196 23.92 -1.61 -7.82
N LEU A 197 23.08 -0.60 -7.55
CA LEU A 197 22.98 0.62 -8.35
C LEU A 197 24.12 1.63 -8.06
N GLY A 198 24.94 1.37 -7.04
CA GLY A 198 26.14 2.12 -6.71
C GLY A 198 25.95 3.23 -5.69
N ALA A 199 24.82 3.29 -4.99
CA ALA A 199 24.61 4.25 -3.90
C ALA A 199 25.48 3.92 -2.68
N ASP A 200 25.84 4.96 -1.91
CA ASP A 200 26.35 4.82 -0.55
C ASP A 200 25.14 4.78 0.40
N THR A 201 24.81 3.58 0.90
CA THR A 201 23.55 3.32 1.61
C THR A 201 23.73 3.32 3.12
N HIS A 202 22.97 4.17 3.80
CA HIS A 202 22.84 4.23 5.25
C HIS A 202 21.50 3.57 5.65
N VAL A 203 21.54 2.41 6.29
CA VAL A 203 20.35 1.62 6.55
C VAL A 203 19.93 1.69 8.00
N LEU A 204 18.68 2.09 8.23
CA LEU A 204 18.03 2.17 9.53
C LEU A 204 17.01 1.05 9.66
N SER A 205 16.66 0.69 10.91
CA SER A 205 15.61 -0.26 11.23
C SER A 205 15.70 -1.54 10.40
N ASN A 206 16.90 -2.16 10.40
CA ASN A 206 17.26 -3.31 9.57
C ASN A 206 17.67 -4.54 10.39
N THR A 207 17.21 -4.63 11.63
CA THR A 207 17.51 -5.74 12.55
C THR A 207 16.21 -6.32 13.11
N PRO A 208 15.39 -6.97 12.25
CA PRO A 208 14.11 -7.52 12.68
C PRO A 208 14.28 -8.62 13.72
N ASN A 209 13.47 -8.57 14.78
CA ASN A 209 13.47 -9.57 15.86
C ASN A 209 12.13 -10.30 16.02
N GLY A 210 11.18 -10.02 15.14
CA GLY A 210 9.84 -10.59 15.14
C GLY A 210 8.78 -9.76 15.86
N TYR A 211 9.20 -8.76 16.63
CA TYR A 211 8.33 -7.92 17.46
C TYR A 211 8.45 -6.42 17.13
N ASN A 212 9.54 -6.00 16.51
CA ASN A 212 9.87 -4.57 16.29
C ASN A 212 9.52 -4.04 14.89
N ILE A 213 8.75 -4.78 14.10
CA ILE A 213 8.27 -4.29 12.81
C ILE A 213 7.38 -3.04 13.00
N ASN A 214 7.65 -1.98 12.25
CA ASN A 214 6.96 -0.67 12.33
C ASN A 214 7.04 0.02 13.71
N GLU A 215 7.79 -0.50 14.67
CA GLU A 215 7.89 0.09 16.00
C GLU A 215 8.82 1.29 15.98
N ASN A 216 8.25 2.49 16.07
CA ASN A 216 8.97 3.76 15.99
C ASN A 216 9.90 3.86 14.77
N CYS A 217 9.48 3.36 13.63
CA CYS A 217 10.27 3.38 12.38
C CYS A 217 9.39 3.22 11.14
N GLY A 218 10.00 3.38 9.97
CA GLY A 218 9.35 3.23 8.68
C GLY A 218 8.40 4.36 8.32
N SER A 219 7.53 4.13 7.33
CA SER A 219 6.67 5.16 6.74
C SER A 219 5.60 5.72 7.69
N THR A 220 5.28 5.02 8.78
CA THR A 220 4.32 5.50 9.80
C THR A 220 4.97 6.29 10.95
N HIS A 221 6.30 6.27 11.03
CA HIS A 221 7.11 7.00 12.02
C HIS A 221 8.29 7.67 11.32
N ILE A 222 7.96 8.52 10.36
CA ILE A 222 8.93 9.16 9.46
C ILE A 222 9.92 10.10 10.16
N GLU A 223 9.57 10.57 11.35
CA GLU A 223 10.37 11.49 12.16
C GLU A 223 11.77 10.95 12.47
N VAL A 224 11.92 9.65 12.61
CA VAL A 224 13.23 9.00 12.84
C VAL A 224 14.14 9.17 11.63
N LEU A 225 13.61 8.94 10.43
CA LEU A 225 14.34 9.14 9.19
C LEU A 225 14.62 10.64 8.94
N GLN A 226 13.66 11.52 9.24
CA GLN A 226 13.83 12.98 9.12
C GLN A 226 14.99 13.47 9.98
N ASP A 227 15.05 13.03 11.24
CA ASP A 227 16.11 13.40 12.16
C ASP A 227 17.46 12.82 11.73
N TYR A 228 17.49 11.58 11.23
CA TYR A 228 18.70 10.96 10.72
C TYR A 228 19.26 11.73 9.50
N VAL A 229 18.43 11.99 8.49
CA VAL A 229 18.85 12.70 7.27
C VAL A 229 19.34 14.11 7.60
N ARG A 230 18.64 14.84 8.47
CA ARG A 230 19.01 16.20 8.91
C ARG A 230 20.39 16.25 9.60
N ASN A 231 20.76 15.20 10.31
CA ASN A 231 21.99 15.12 11.08
C ASN A 231 23.12 14.32 10.39
N SER A 232 22.90 13.91 9.14
CA SER A 232 23.88 13.17 8.32
C SER A 232 24.21 13.94 7.04
N ASP A 233 25.03 13.35 6.20
CA ASP A 233 25.35 13.86 4.86
C ASP A 233 24.55 13.14 3.75
N CYS A 234 23.46 12.47 4.11
CA CYS A 234 22.54 11.87 3.16
C CYS A 234 21.78 12.94 2.35
N GLU A 235 21.73 12.76 1.04
CA GLU A 235 21.05 13.66 0.12
C GLU A 235 19.53 13.46 0.13
N ILE A 236 19.11 12.24 0.48
CA ILE A 236 17.73 11.80 0.50
C ILE A 236 17.57 10.59 1.43
N GLY A 237 16.39 10.45 2.02
CA GLY A 237 16.00 9.27 2.76
C GLY A 237 14.72 8.65 2.18
N PHE A 238 14.58 7.33 2.30
CA PHE A 238 13.36 6.58 1.96
C PHE A 238 12.93 5.74 3.14
N ALA A 239 11.64 5.81 3.49
CA ALA A 239 11.03 4.98 4.51
C ALA A 239 9.97 4.06 3.88
N TYR A 240 10.07 2.79 4.20
CA TYR A 240 9.12 1.77 3.76
C TYR A 240 8.17 1.39 4.91
N ASP A 241 7.09 0.71 4.61
CA ASP A 241 6.28 0.04 5.63
C ASP A 241 6.66 -1.45 5.77
N GLY A 242 5.96 -2.18 6.63
CA GLY A 242 6.36 -3.53 7.02
C GLY A 242 6.50 -4.54 5.88
N ASP A 243 5.72 -4.44 4.81
CA ASP A 243 5.80 -5.30 3.63
C ASP A 243 6.25 -4.58 2.35
N ALA A 244 6.69 -3.32 2.51
CA ALA A 244 7.35 -2.49 1.52
C ALA A 244 6.53 -2.24 0.24
N ASP A 245 5.20 -2.23 0.34
CA ASP A 245 4.33 -1.79 -0.74
C ASP A 245 4.16 -0.26 -0.76
N ARG A 246 4.66 0.46 0.28
CA ARG A 246 4.67 1.92 0.43
C ARG A 246 6.08 2.47 0.52
N CYS A 247 6.23 3.72 0.06
CA CYS A 247 7.45 4.51 0.19
C CYS A 247 7.11 5.97 0.45
N LEU A 248 7.69 6.55 1.49
CA LEU A 248 7.79 7.98 1.69
C LEU A 248 9.25 8.41 1.57
N ALA A 249 9.47 9.67 1.21
CA ALA A 249 10.83 10.20 1.10
C ALA A 249 11.05 11.38 2.06
N VAL A 250 12.33 11.68 2.28
CA VAL A 250 12.79 12.82 3.09
C VAL A 250 13.89 13.54 2.33
N ASP A 251 13.78 14.84 2.18
CA ASP A 251 14.84 15.64 1.53
C ASP A 251 16.05 15.87 2.47
N SER A 252 17.12 16.44 1.94
CA SER A 252 18.36 16.70 2.68
C SER A 252 18.22 17.63 3.90
N GLU A 253 17.11 18.36 4.02
CA GLU A 253 16.79 19.21 5.17
C GLU A 253 15.89 18.52 6.20
N GLY A 254 15.52 17.26 5.95
CA GLY A 254 14.64 16.49 6.80
C GLY A 254 13.14 16.78 6.58
N ASN A 255 12.77 17.38 5.44
CA ASN A 255 11.35 17.60 5.14
C ASN A 255 10.72 16.34 4.54
N LEU A 256 9.49 16.03 4.99
CA LEU A 256 8.71 14.93 4.45
C LEU A 256 8.30 15.20 2.99
N VAL A 257 8.50 14.20 2.15
CA VAL A 257 7.98 14.11 0.79
C VAL A 257 7.03 12.91 0.73
N ASP A 258 5.73 13.19 0.76
CA ASP A 258 4.68 12.18 0.80
C ASP A 258 4.33 11.63 -0.59
N GLY A 259 3.40 10.66 -0.63
CA GLY A 259 3.01 10.00 -1.87
C GLY A 259 2.45 10.96 -2.92
N ASP A 260 1.77 12.02 -2.52
CA ASP A 260 1.24 13.03 -3.45
C ASP A 260 2.37 13.80 -4.15
N MET A 261 3.42 14.17 -3.40
CA MET A 261 4.60 14.83 -3.95
C MET A 261 5.38 13.89 -4.88
N ILE A 262 5.47 12.61 -4.51
CA ILE A 262 6.11 11.59 -5.36
C ILE A 262 5.33 11.39 -6.65
N LEU A 263 3.98 11.30 -6.59
CA LEU A 263 3.11 11.22 -7.76
C LEU A 263 3.30 12.41 -8.69
N TYR A 264 3.39 13.62 -8.13
CA TYR A 264 3.64 14.83 -8.92
C TYR A 264 4.99 14.76 -9.66
N LEU A 265 6.06 14.46 -8.94
CA LEU A 265 7.40 14.43 -9.52
C LEU A 265 7.55 13.34 -10.59
N CYS A 266 7.10 12.13 -10.29
CA CYS A 266 7.14 11.01 -11.23
C CYS A 266 6.22 11.25 -12.44
N GLY A 267 5.02 11.78 -12.20
CA GLY A 267 4.08 12.08 -13.28
C GLY A 267 4.58 13.17 -14.22
N LYS A 268 5.16 14.25 -13.69
CA LYS A 268 5.82 15.30 -14.49
C LYS A 268 6.97 14.73 -15.33
N ASN A 269 7.78 13.84 -14.75
CA ASN A 269 8.85 13.18 -15.47
C ASN A 269 8.34 12.25 -16.57
N LEU A 270 7.31 11.42 -16.28
CA LEU A 270 6.70 10.54 -17.28
C LEU A 270 6.05 11.34 -18.42
N LYS A 271 5.38 12.46 -18.12
CA LYS A 271 4.83 13.36 -19.13
C LYS A 271 5.93 13.91 -20.04
N LYS A 272 7.03 14.40 -19.48
CA LYS A 272 8.19 14.91 -20.23
C LYS A 272 8.75 13.87 -21.19
N LYS A 273 8.69 12.58 -20.81
CA LYS A 273 9.15 11.45 -21.63
C LYS A 273 8.08 10.94 -22.64
N GLY A 274 6.87 11.48 -22.62
CA GLY A 274 5.76 10.96 -23.42
C GLY A 274 5.30 9.57 -22.97
N GLN A 275 5.48 9.25 -21.69
CA GLN A 275 5.18 7.95 -21.09
C GLN A 275 4.03 7.99 -20.08
N LEU A 276 3.28 9.09 -20.02
CA LEU A 276 2.09 9.22 -19.18
C LEU A 276 0.84 9.09 -20.04
N GLN A 277 0.27 7.91 -20.11
CA GLN A 277 -0.90 7.59 -20.93
C GLN A 277 -2.08 8.47 -20.54
N GLY A 278 -2.77 9.03 -21.54
CA GLY A 278 -3.88 9.96 -21.33
C GLY A 278 -3.45 11.26 -20.62
N ASN A 279 -2.14 11.46 -20.38
CA ASN A 279 -1.61 12.55 -19.57
C ASN A 279 -2.27 12.62 -18.18
N THR A 280 -2.61 11.45 -17.59
CA THR A 280 -3.45 11.32 -16.41
C THR A 280 -2.74 10.56 -15.29
N ILE A 281 -2.91 11.03 -14.05
CA ILE A 281 -2.51 10.34 -12.81
C ILE A 281 -3.77 9.93 -12.06
N VAL A 282 -3.81 8.69 -11.57
CA VAL A 282 -4.90 8.20 -10.72
C VAL A 282 -4.55 8.40 -9.25
N THR A 283 -5.45 9.04 -8.50
CA THR A 283 -5.27 9.32 -7.08
C THR A 283 -6.55 8.99 -6.30
N THR A 284 -6.59 9.23 -5.00
CA THR A 284 -7.79 9.06 -4.20
C THR A 284 -8.36 10.40 -3.75
N VAL A 285 -9.60 10.38 -3.28
CA VAL A 285 -10.24 11.59 -2.68
C VAL A 285 -9.47 12.14 -1.47
N MET A 286 -8.48 11.42 -0.94
CA MET A 286 -7.65 11.86 0.20
C MET A 286 -6.37 12.57 -0.20
N SER A 287 -5.97 12.57 -1.48
CA SER A 287 -4.81 13.33 -1.94
C SER A 287 -4.98 14.82 -1.66
N ASN A 288 -3.91 15.49 -1.25
CA ASN A 288 -3.94 16.88 -0.84
C ASN A 288 -4.39 17.81 -1.99
N PHE A 289 -5.14 18.84 -1.66
CA PHE A 289 -5.64 19.83 -2.66
C PHE A 289 -4.49 20.47 -3.45
N GLY A 290 -3.32 20.63 -2.84
CA GLY A 290 -2.10 21.10 -3.50
C GLY A 290 -1.64 20.24 -4.65
N LEU A 291 -1.83 18.91 -4.57
CA LEU A 291 -1.53 18.01 -5.69
C LEU A 291 -2.38 18.37 -6.91
N TYR A 292 -3.69 18.54 -6.74
CA TYR A 292 -4.57 18.88 -7.85
C TYR A 292 -4.20 20.21 -8.49
N LYS A 293 -3.90 21.22 -7.67
CA LYS A 293 -3.50 22.54 -8.18
C LYS A 293 -2.22 22.52 -9.00
N ILE A 294 -1.20 21.77 -8.53
CA ILE A 294 0.06 21.69 -9.29
C ILE A 294 -0.10 20.85 -10.56
N LEU A 295 -0.92 19.79 -10.55
CA LEU A 295 -1.20 18.99 -11.72
C LEU A 295 -1.95 19.82 -12.79
N GLU A 296 -2.93 20.62 -12.38
CA GLU A 296 -3.63 21.56 -13.27
C GLU A 296 -2.66 22.58 -13.91
N ALA A 297 -1.78 23.17 -13.12
CA ALA A 297 -0.76 24.11 -13.59
C ALA A 297 0.22 23.49 -14.59
N GLU A 298 0.57 22.23 -14.39
CA GLU A 298 1.43 21.45 -15.29
C GLU A 298 0.64 20.85 -16.49
N GLY A 299 -0.67 21.05 -16.56
CA GLY A 299 -1.54 20.47 -17.59
C GLY A 299 -1.54 18.93 -17.54
N ILE A 300 -1.50 18.35 -16.35
CA ILE A 300 -1.66 16.92 -16.12
C ILE A 300 -3.07 16.69 -15.59
N SER A 301 -3.81 15.79 -16.23
CA SER A 301 -5.14 15.37 -15.78
C SER A 301 -5.04 14.40 -14.60
N TYR A 302 -6.11 14.28 -13.83
CA TYR A 302 -6.17 13.35 -12.71
C TYR A 302 -7.55 12.73 -12.57
N GLU A 303 -7.56 11.47 -12.11
CA GLU A 303 -8.76 10.76 -11.68
C GLU A 303 -8.75 10.60 -10.15
N LYS A 304 -9.94 10.74 -9.54
CA LYS A 304 -10.12 10.58 -8.08
C LYS A 304 -10.93 9.34 -7.79
N THR A 305 -10.31 8.34 -7.17
CA THR A 305 -11.02 7.14 -6.72
C THR A 305 -11.45 7.25 -5.26
N LYS A 306 -12.21 6.27 -4.80
CA LYS A 306 -12.39 6.02 -3.37
C LYS A 306 -11.04 5.66 -2.74
N VAL A 307 -10.94 5.81 -1.42
CA VAL A 307 -9.74 5.41 -0.66
C VAL A 307 -9.57 3.89 -0.71
N GLY A 308 -8.38 3.46 -1.03
CA GLY A 308 -7.97 2.06 -1.14
C GLY A 308 -7.24 1.81 -2.47
N ASP A 309 -6.09 1.20 -2.36
CA ASP A 309 -5.18 0.88 -3.48
C ASP A 309 -5.86 0.03 -4.57
N ARG A 310 -6.83 -0.82 -4.20
CA ARG A 310 -7.63 -1.60 -5.14
C ARG A 310 -8.37 -0.70 -6.12
N TYR A 311 -9.02 0.37 -5.65
CA TYR A 311 -9.77 1.28 -6.53
C TYR A 311 -8.85 2.09 -7.45
N VAL A 312 -7.65 2.43 -6.97
CA VAL A 312 -6.62 3.06 -7.79
C VAL A 312 -6.20 2.11 -8.91
N TYR A 313 -5.86 0.87 -8.57
CA TYR A 313 -5.46 -0.14 -9.54
C TYR A 313 -6.56 -0.43 -10.58
N GLU A 314 -7.81 -0.66 -10.14
CA GLU A 314 -8.95 -0.93 -11.03
C GLU A 314 -9.14 0.21 -12.04
N ASN A 315 -9.14 1.47 -11.59
CA ASN A 315 -9.25 2.63 -12.48
C ASN A 315 -8.08 2.72 -13.47
N MET A 316 -6.84 2.48 -13.01
CA MET A 316 -5.66 2.45 -13.88
C MET A 316 -5.76 1.35 -14.94
N ALA A 317 -6.18 0.14 -14.56
CA ALA A 317 -6.31 -0.99 -15.46
C ALA A 317 -7.38 -0.77 -16.53
N GLU A 318 -8.55 -0.28 -16.13
CA GLU A 318 -9.68 0.01 -17.04
C GLU A 318 -9.32 1.06 -18.10
N ASN A 319 -8.53 2.07 -17.73
CA ASN A 319 -8.19 3.20 -18.58
C ASN A 319 -6.77 3.15 -19.17
N ASN A 320 -6.00 2.08 -18.84
CA ASN A 320 -4.60 1.92 -19.24
C ASN A 320 -3.69 3.07 -18.78
N TYR A 321 -3.91 3.62 -17.60
CA TYR A 321 -3.06 4.68 -17.04
C TYR A 321 -1.76 4.10 -16.45
N ASP A 322 -0.66 4.85 -16.58
CA ASP A 322 0.69 4.40 -16.21
C ASP A 322 1.05 4.62 -14.75
N LEU A 323 0.46 5.63 -14.10
CA LEU A 323 0.83 6.08 -12.75
C LEU A 323 -0.40 6.36 -11.91
N GLY A 324 -0.43 5.81 -10.72
CA GLY A 324 -1.43 6.12 -9.71
C GLY A 324 -0.93 5.79 -8.31
N GLY A 325 -1.67 6.24 -7.31
CA GLY A 325 -1.31 5.95 -5.93
C GLY A 325 -2.05 6.80 -4.90
N GLU A 326 -1.53 6.74 -3.68
CA GLU A 326 -2.10 7.37 -2.50
C GLU A 326 -1.05 8.23 -1.77
N GLN A 327 -1.51 9.23 -1.02
CA GLN A 327 -0.66 10.05 -0.17
C GLN A 327 0.18 9.23 0.82
N SER A 328 -0.32 8.07 1.24
CA SER A 328 0.38 7.12 2.12
C SER A 328 1.67 6.53 1.53
N GLY A 329 1.97 6.78 0.25
CA GLY A 329 3.14 6.29 -0.45
C GLY A 329 2.94 4.95 -1.19
N HIS A 330 1.72 4.43 -1.26
CA HIS A 330 1.38 3.29 -2.11
C HIS A 330 1.29 3.77 -3.57
N ILE A 331 2.36 3.60 -4.34
CA ILE A 331 2.49 4.11 -5.71
C ILE A 331 2.61 2.95 -6.68
N ILE A 332 1.77 2.95 -7.71
CA ILE A 332 1.71 1.95 -8.76
C ILE A 332 2.29 2.52 -10.05
N PHE A 333 3.32 1.89 -10.57
CA PHE A 333 3.84 2.10 -11.92
C PHE A 333 3.38 0.94 -12.80
N MET A 334 2.23 1.08 -13.47
CA MET A 334 1.51 -0.01 -14.13
C MET A 334 2.36 -0.77 -15.17
N ARG A 335 3.31 -0.12 -15.81
CA ARG A 335 4.24 -0.78 -16.74
C ARG A 335 5.18 -1.79 -16.07
N HIS A 336 5.33 -1.70 -14.75
CA HIS A 336 6.31 -2.47 -14.00
C HIS A 336 5.68 -3.35 -12.92
N ALA A 337 4.63 -2.87 -12.28
CA ALA A 337 3.99 -3.54 -11.16
C ALA A 337 2.47 -3.40 -11.20
N THR A 338 1.75 -4.41 -10.72
CA THR A 338 0.27 -4.44 -10.59
C THR A 338 -0.20 -4.05 -9.17
N THR A 339 0.74 -3.67 -8.31
CA THR A 339 0.50 -3.19 -6.94
C THR A 339 1.51 -2.10 -6.60
N GLY A 340 1.32 -1.40 -5.50
CA GLY A 340 2.34 -0.49 -4.98
C GLY A 340 3.66 -1.22 -4.72
N ASP A 341 4.75 -0.54 -5.03
CA ASP A 341 6.11 -1.06 -4.84
C ASP A 341 7.00 0.06 -4.30
N GLY A 342 7.28 0.01 -3.00
CA GLY A 342 8.03 1.07 -2.33
C GLY A 342 9.48 1.18 -2.83
N ILE A 343 10.12 0.04 -3.12
CA ILE A 343 11.51 0.04 -3.58
C ILE A 343 11.59 0.53 -5.05
N LEU A 344 10.65 0.10 -5.91
CA LEU A 344 10.53 0.65 -7.26
C LEU A 344 10.27 2.16 -7.22
N THR A 345 9.38 2.61 -6.33
CA THR A 345 9.07 4.03 -6.14
C THR A 345 10.31 4.85 -5.78
N SER A 346 11.11 4.36 -4.84
CA SER A 346 12.38 5.02 -4.46
C SER A 346 13.39 5.05 -5.62
N ILE A 347 13.49 3.99 -6.43
CA ILE A 347 14.32 3.98 -7.65
C ILE A 347 13.83 5.05 -8.64
N LYS A 348 12.53 5.10 -8.91
CA LYS A 348 11.94 6.04 -9.88
C LYS A 348 12.10 7.50 -9.43
N LEU A 349 11.96 7.77 -8.13
CA LEU A 349 12.21 9.11 -7.60
C LEU A 349 13.70 9.50 -7.70
N MET A 350 14.62 8.57 -7.42
CA MET A 350 16.05 8.80 -7.66
C MET A 350 16.36 9.13 -9.12
N GLU A 351 15.72 8.44 -10.08
CA GLU A 351 15.90 8.74 -11.51
C GLU A 351 15.42 10.15 -11.86
N VAL A 352 14.30 10.62 -11.30
CA VAL A 352 13.84 12.00 -11.49
C VAL A 352 14.92 13.00 -11.06
N LEU A 353 15.51 12.81 -9.88
CA LEU A 353 16.53 13.73 -9.34
C LEU A 353 17.81 13.74 -10.22
N LEU A 354 18.22 12.57 -10.69
CA LEU A 354 19.40 12.43 -11.55
C LEU A 354 19.20 13.10 -12.92
N GLU A 355 18.01 12.97 -13.49
CA GLU A 355 17.66 13.56 -14.78
C GLU A 355 17.48 15.07 -14.70
N GLU A 356 16.83 15.57 -13.67
CA GLU A 356 16.67 17.01 -13.43
C GLU A 356 17.95 17.68 -12.93
N LYS A 357 18.91 16.90 -12.40
CA LYS A 357 20.15 17.40 -11.78
C LYS A 357 19.87 18.42 -10.66
N LYS A 358 18.84 18.18 -9.91
CA LYS A 358 18.34 19.02 -8.81
C LYS A 358 18.22 18.21 -7.53
N SER A 359 18.26 18.90 -6.39
CA SER A 359 17.85 18.31 -5.12
C SER A 359 16.34 18.03 -5.08
N LEU A 360 15.91 17.16 -4.18
CA LEU A 360 14.48 16.87 -3.99
C LEU A 360 13.70 18.13 -3.60
N LYS A 361 14.27 18.95 -2.72
CA LYS A 361 13.72 20.26 -2.35
C LYS A 361 13.52 21.18 -3.55
N ASP A 362 14.55 21.29 -4.44
CA ASP A 362 14.48 22.16 -5.61
C ASP A 362 13.44 21.65 -6.63
N CYS A 363 13.28 20.33 -6.76
CA CYS A 363 12.26 19.74 -7.61
C CYS A 363 10.83 20.04 -7.11
N LEU A 364 10.66 20.26 -5.81
CA LEU A 364 9.39 20.58 -5.16
C LEU A 364 9.17 22.08 -4.90
N SER A 365 10.05 22.96 -5.40
CA SER A 365 9.95 24.41 -5.13
C SER A 365 8.61 25.04 -5.49
N ASP A 366 7.93 24.50 -6.50
CA ASP A 366 6.62 24.99 -6.98
C ASP A 366 5.45 24.27 -6.31
N TYR A 367 5.69 23.18 -5.55
CA TYR A 367 4.66 22.42 -4.86
C TYR A 367 4.25 23.10 -3.56
N ARG A 368 2.97 23.42 -3.43
CA ARG A 368 2.41 23.98 -2.20
C ARG A 368 1.46 22.97 -1.58
N LYS A 369 1.84 22.40 -0.44
CA LYS A 369 0.94 21.59 0.37
C LYS A 369 -0.06 22.49 1.10
N PHE A 370 -1.35 22.19 0.96
CA PHE A 370 -2.40 22.91 1.68
C PHE A 370 -2.51 22.37 3.11
N PRO A 371 -2.60 23.26 4.11
CA PRO A 371 -2.99 22.87 5.47
C PRO A 371 -4.27 22.05 5.45
N GLN A 372 -4.32 21.03 6.30
CA GLN A 372 -5.44 20.10 6.41
C GLN A 372 -5.84 19.91 7.88
N VAL A 373 -7.13 19.95 8.16
CA VAL A 373 -7.70 19.52 9.42
C VAL A 373 -8.67 18.37 9.16
N LEU A 374 -8.51 17.29 9.92
CA LEU A 374 -9.36 16.11 9.88
C LEU A 374 -9.96 15.85 11.24
N GLU A 375 -11.26 16.07 11.38
CA GLU A 375 -12.01 15.83 12.62
C GLU A 375 -12.80 14.52 12.52
N ASN A 376 -12.67 13.68 13.54
CA ASN A 376 -13.40 12.43 13.66
C ASN A 376 -14.59 12.63 14.61
N VAL A 377 -15.80 12.65 14.09
CA VAL A 377 -17.02 12.90 14.83
C VAL A 377 -17.78 11.60 15.05
N ARG A 378 -17.89 11.13 16.31
CA ARG A 378 -18.69 9.95 16.65
C ARG A 378 -20.17 10.25 16.46
N VAL A 379 -20.88 9.37 15.78
CA VAL A 379 -22.29 9.53 15.42
C VAL A 379 -23.10 8.30 15.78
N THR A 380 -24.40 8.50 15.98
CA THR A 380 -25.35 7.41 16.27
C THR A 380 -25.63 6.54 15.05
N ASP A 381 -25.73 7.17 13.86
CA ASP A 381 -25.96 6.51 12.58
C ASP A 381 -25.17 7.26 11.49
N LYS A 382 -24.22 6.55 10.87
CA LYS A 382 -23.34 7.09 9.83
C LYS A 382 -24.11 7.54 8.59
N ALA A 383 -25.04 6.73 8.13
CA ALA A 383 -25.80 7.01 6.92
C ALA A 383 -26.74 8.20 7.11
N LEU A 384 -27.37 8.28 8.29
CA LEU A 384 -28.23 9.41 8.66
C LEU A 384 -27.41 10.69 8.75
N ALA A 385 -26.23 10.65 9.38
CA ALA A 385 -25.38 11.82 9.57
C ALA A 385 -24.79 12.33 8.26
N GLU A 386 -24.30 11.42 7.42
CA GLU A 386 -23.70 11.75 6.11
C GLU A 386 -24.74 12.34 5.16
N ASN A 387 -25.99 11.81 5.14
CA ASN A 387 -27.03 12.23 4.22
C ASN A 387 -28.02 13.26 4.80
N ASN A 388 -27.77 13.78 6.02
CA ASN A 388 -28.65 14.77 6.63
C ASN A 388 -28.69 16.07 5.78
N PRO A 389 -29.88 16.56 5.38
CA PRO A 389 -30.00 17.73 4.52
C PRO A 389 -29.37 19.02 5.08
N ALA A 390 -29.44 19.21 6.42
CA ALA A 390 -28.85 20.40 7.07
C ALA A 390 -27.31 20.30 7.06
N VAL A 391 -26.75 19.12 7.29
CA VAL A 391 -25.30 18.86 7.22
C VAL A 391 -24.80 19.06 5.80
N GLN A 392 -25.47 18.47 4.79
CA GLN A 392 -25.10 18.63 3.38
C GLN A 392 -25.21 20.11 2.92
N SER A 393 -26.19 20.87 3.43
CA SER A 393 -26.28 22.29 3.19
C SER A 393 -25.13 23.09 3.82
N ALA A 394 -24.66 22.69 5.01
CA ALA A 394 -23.50 23.30 5.65
C ALA A 394 -22.20 22.99 4.86
N VAL A 395 -22.02 21.75 4.43
CA VAL A 395 -20.89 21.35 3.56
C VAL A 395 -20.86 22.21 2.30
N LYS A 396 -22.00 22.32 1.59
CA LYS A 396 -22.08 23.12 0.37
C LYS A 396 -21.76 24.61 0.59
N LYS A 397 -22.20 25.19 1.72
CA LYS A 397 -21.84 26.57 2.06
C LYS A 397 -20.35 26.75 2.29
N VAL A 398 -19.70 25.78 2.92
CA VAL A 398 -18.26 25.79 3.12
C VAL A 398 -17.53 25.61 1.78
N GLU A 399 -18.00 24.73 0.89
CA GLU A 399 -17.48 24.61 -0.48
C GLU A 399 -17.55 25.94 -1.25
N GLU A 400 -18.69 26.63 -1.16
CA GLU A 400 -18.89 27.95 -1.79
C GLU A 400 -17.94 29.02 -1.22
N LYS A 401 -17.65 28.98 0.09
CA LYS A 401 -16.68 29.89 0.74
C LYS A 401 -15.24 29.59 0.34
N LEU A 402 -14.89 28.31 0.23
CA LEU A 402 -13.55 27.85 -0.15
C LEU A 402 -13.27 28.13 -1.63
N GLY A 403 -14.25 27.94 -2.50
CA GLY A 403 -14.08 28.10 -3.96
C GLY A 403 -12.84 27.36 -4.46
N ASP A 404 -11.94 28.10 -5.14
CA ASP A 404 -10.68 27.57 -5.68
C ASP A 404 -9.50 27.58 -4.68
N THR A 405 -9.74 27.94 -3.41
CA THR A 405 -8.69 28.09 -2.38
C THR A 405 -8.69 26.99 -1.35
N GLY A 406 -9.54 25.97 -1.54
CA GLY A 406 -9.61 24.85 -0.62
C GLY A 406 -10.72 23.86 -0.98
N ARG A 407 -10.95 22.89 -0.09
CA ARG A 407 -12.06 21.94 -0.21
C ARG A 407 -12.49 21.40 1.15
N ILE A 408 -13.69 20.85 1.19
CA ILE A 408 -14.19 20.07 2.31
C ILE A 408 -14.58 18.67 1.82
N LEU A 409 -14.33 17.65 2.65
CA LEU A 409 -14.75 16.27 2.42
C LEU A 409 -15.43 15.74 3.68
N LEU A 410 -16.69 15.34 3.54
CA LEU A 410 -17.45 14.64 4.57
C LEU A 410 -17.61 13.18 4.16
N ARG A 411 -17.20 12.24 5.01
CA ARG A 411 -17.37 10.82 4.72
C ARG A 411 -17.54 9.96 5.96
N ALA A 412 -18.31 8.88 5.84
CA ALA A 412 -18.41 7.85 6.85
C ALA A 412 -17.11 7.02 6.95
N SER A 413 -16.71 6.66 8.17
CA SER A 413 -15.65 5.68 8.39
C SER A 413 -16.14 4.29 7.98
N GLY A 414 -15.27 3.50 7.32
CA GLY A 414 -15.59 2.12 6.95
C GLY A 414 -15.79 1.19 8.15
N THR A 415 -14.98 1.36 9.19
CA THR A 415 -14.86 0.44 10.33
C THR A 415 -15.45 0.97 11.63
N GLU A 416 -15.46 2.28 11.84
CA GLU A 416 -15.86 2.89 13.12
C GLU A 416 -17.19 3.66 13.00
N PRO A 417 -17.94 3.85 14.09
CA PRO A 417 -19.19 4.62 14.09
C PRO A 417 -18.92 6.13 14.12
N LEU A 418 -18.23 6.63 13.10
CA LEU A 418 -17.87 8.05 13.00
C LEU A 418 -17.96 8.60 11.57
N ILE A 419 -18.15 9.89 11.48
CA ILE A 419 -18.01 10.70 10.28
C ILE A 419 -16.68 11.45 10.36
N ARG A 420 -15.97 11.45 9.24
CA ARG A 420 -14.74 12.23 9.07
C ARG A 420 -15.07 13.51 8.33
N VAL A 421 -14.75 14.65 8.96
CA VAL A 421 -14.87 15.98 8.38
C VAL A 421 -13.45 16.46 8.09
N MET A 422 -13.07 16.52 6.83
CA MET A 422 -11.75 16.98 6.39
C MET A 422 -11.92 18.32 5.67
N VAL A 423 -11.13 19.31 6.07
CA VAL A 423 -11.05 20.60 5.38
C VAL A 423 -9.60 20.89 5.03
N GLU A 424 -9.38 21.33 3.80
CA GLU A 424 -8.11 21.87 3.32
C GLU A 424 -8.33 23.31 2.84
N ALA A 425 -7.45 24.21 3.27
CA ALA A 425 -7.52 25.62 2.92
C ALA A 425 -6.12 26.26 2.93
N GLU A 426 -6.03 27.52 2.53
CA GLU A 426 -4.75 28.23 2.50
C GLU A 426 -4.10 28.43 3.89
N LYS A 427 -4.89 28.36 4.97
CA LYS A 427 -4.46 28.54 6.36
C LYS A 427 -5.15 27.50 7.26
N GLU A 428 -4.42 27.01 8.25
CA GLU A 428 -4.94 26.00 9.19
C GLU A 428 -6.11 26.55 10.04
N GLU A 429 -6.09 27.83 10.35
CA GLU A 429 -7.18 28.47 11.11
C GLU A 429 -8.51 28.38 10.34
N LEU A 430 -8.48 28.59 9.03
CA LEU A 430 -9.67 28.44 8.18
C LEU A 430 -10.15 27.00 8.11
N CYS A 431 -9.21 26.04 8.07
CA CYS A 431 -9.57 24.61 8.09
C CYS A 431 -10.35 24.27 9.36
N ARG A 432 -9.89 24.75 10.53
CA ARG A 432 -10.56 24.53 11.82
C ARG A 432 -11.92 25.20 11.87
N GLU A 433 -12.00 26.48 11.49
CA GLU A 433 -13.25 27.24 11.47
C GLU A 433 -14.33 26.53 10.66
N TYR A 434 -14.00 26.11 9.43
CA TYR A 434 -14.95 25.47 8.55
C TYR A 434 -15.31 24.02 8.96
N ALA A 435 -14.39 23.27 9.54
CA ALA A 435 -14.71 21.98 10.12
C ALA A 435 -15.68 22.13 11.30
N GLU A 436 -15.43 23.08 12.21
CA GLU A 436 -16.28 23.37 13.33
C GLU A 436 -17.70 23.86 12.91
N GLU A 437 -17.80 24.65 11.83
CA GLU A 437 -19.11 25.09 11.28
C GLU A 437 -20.00 23.89 10.92
N VAL A 438 -19.44 22.89 10.24
CA VAL A 438 -20.17 21.66 9.86
C VAL A 438 -20.48 20.81 11.09
N ILE A 439 -19.50 20.62 11.98
CA ILE A 439 -19.68 19.84 13.23
C ILE A 439 -20.74 20.47 14.15
N ALA A 440 -20.81 21.80 14.21
CA ALA A 440 -21.85 22.51 14.97
C ALA A 440 -23.26 22.20 14.46
N VAL A 441 -23.44 22.10 13.12
CA VAL A 441 -24.70 21.66 12.54
C VAL A 441 -25.01 20.22 12.89
N MET A 442 -24.03 19.31 12.82
CA MET A 442 -24.22 17.91 13.21
C MET A 442 -24.67 17.79 14.70
N LYS A 443 -24.08 18.59 15.59
CA LYS A 443 -24.46 18.64 17.01
C LYS A 443 -25.90 19.16 17.18
N LYS A 444 -26.27 20.23 16.46
CA LYS A 444 -27.61 20.83 16.51
C LYS A 444 -28.70 19.86 16.04
N GLU A 445 -28.39 19.05 15.04
CA GLU A 445 -29.29 18.01 14.52
C GLU A 445 -29.33 16.74 15.40
N GLY A 446 -28.59 16.70 16.53
CA GLY A 446 -28.58 15.57 17.46
C GLY A 446 -27.91 14.30 16.91
N LEU A 447 -27.01 14.46 15.92
CA LEU A 447 -26.36 13.33 15.24
C LEU A 447 -25.09 12.85 15.94
N VAL A 448 -24.51 13.70 16.81
CA VAL A 448 -23.22 13.46 17.48
C VAL A 448 -23.44 12.77 18.81
N LEU A 449 -22.67 11.71 19.07
CA LEU A 449 -22.61 11.08 20.39
C LEU A 449 -21.83 11.98 21.36
N SER A 450 -22.42 12.19 22.55
CA SER A 450 -21.84 13.01 23.64
C SER A 450 -20.61 12.33 24.27
#